data_742c03d7cb448f44584170bfc303510a
#
_entry.id   742c03d7cb448f44584170bfc303510a
#
_cell.length_a   1.000
_cell.length_b   1.000
_cell.length_c   1.000
_cell.angle_alpha   90.00
_cell.angle_beta   90.00
_cell.angle_gamma   90.00
#
_symmetry.space_group_name_H-M   'P 1'
#
loop_
_entity.id
_entity.type
_entity.pdbx_description
1 polymer ?
#
loop_
_entity_poly.entity_id
_entity_poly.type
_entity_poly.pdbx_seq_one_letter_code
_entity_poly.pdbx_strand_id
1 'polypeptide(L)'
;MEIYELEAFLGGFKDEEKVGIMEKHHIVFRSQGGCDFYYNMIELPTGLHKGRRGPHMCRETDVFLKRGVQEALFDELGTERKTAEEIVHLCCPMNRRSEKKLYKRLESAKNYGGKYEPEDAVRAIMGGKLY
;
A
#
# COMPACT_ATOMS: atom_id res chain seq x y z
N MET A 1 -7.24 -2.15 2.32
CA MET A 1 -7.49 -3.52 2.81
C MET A 1 -8.18 -3.47 4.16
N GLU A 2 -9.12 -4.34 4.37
CA GLU A 2 -9.83 -4.42 5.64
C GLU A 2 -9.10 -5.38 6.60
N ILE A 3 -9.14 -5.05 7.90
CA ILE A 3 -8.45 -5.83 8.92
C ILE A 3 -8.93 -7.29 8.97
N TYR A 4 -10.21 -7.57 8.63
CA TYR A 4 -10.72 -8.93 8.64
C TYR A 4 -10.04 -9.82 7.59
N GLU A 5 -9.52 -9.26 6.51
CA GLU A 5 -8.76 -10.01 5.50
C GLU A 5 -7.44 -10.49 6.09
N LEU A 6 -6.79 -9.65 6.89
CA LEU A 6 -5.57 -10.02 7.62
C LEU A 6 -5.87 -11.08 8.68
N GLU A 7 -6.97 -10.93 9.40
CA GLU A 7 -7.41 -11.91 10.39
C GLU A 7 -7.61 -13.28 9.75
N ALA A 8 -8.27 -13.34 8.61
CA ALA A 8 -8.48 -14.57 7.87
C ALA A 8 -7.15 -15.20 7.43
N PHE A 9 -6.24 -14.40 6.93
CA PHE A 9 -4.89 -14.86 6.53
C PHE A 9 -4.12 -15.47 7.70
N LEU A 10 -4.22 -14.87 8.88
CA LEU A 10 -3.52 -15.34 10.08
C LEU A 10 -4.23 -16.52 10.78
N GLY A 11 -5.44 -16.86 10.35
CA GLY A 11 -6.23 -17.91 11.00
C GLY A 11 -6.83 -17.46 12.33
N GLY A 12 -7.13 -16.16 12.46
CA GLY A 12 -7.63 -15.53 13.67
C GLY A 12 -6.58 -14.75 14.42
N PHE A 13 -7.01 -13.82 15.28
CA PHE A 13 -6.11 -13.07 16.15
C PHE A 13 -6.05 -13.71 17.54
N LYS A 14 -4.85 -13.71 18.12
CA LYS A 14 -4.64 -14.09 19.51
C LYS A 14 -5.07 -12.95 20.42
N ASP A 15 -5.40 -13.26 21.69
CA ASP A 15 -5.87 -12.25 22.63
C ASP A 15 -4.86 -11.10 22.80
N GLU A 16 -3.57 -11.41 22.90
CA GLU A 16 -2.51 -10.41 23.02
C GLU A 16 -2.35 -9.54 21.78
N GLU A 17 -2.85 -9.98 20.62
CA GLU A 17 -2.81 -9.21 19.38
C GLU A 17 -3.96 -8.20 19.27
N LYS A 18 -5.00 -8.37 20.07
CA LYS A 18 -6.18 -7.49 20.06
C LYS A 18 -6.07 -6.29 20.99
N VAL A 19 -5.01 -6.23 21.80
CA VAL A 19 -4.88 -5.21 22.87
C VAL A 19 -4.22 -3.94 22.34
N GLY A 20 -4.53 -2.82 23.03
CA GLY A 20 -3.97 -1.53 22.76
C GLY A 20 -4.86 -0.68 21.85
N ILE A 21 -4.36 0.51 21.53
CA ILE A 21 -5.05 1.43 20.64
C ILE A 21 -4.85 1.00 19.17
N MET A 22 -5.73 1.45 18.30
CA MET A 22 -5.57 1.28 16.86
C MET A 22 -4.51 2.24 16.35
N GLU A 23 -3.51 1.71 15.66
CA GLU A 23 -2.42 2.48 15.08
C GLU A 23 -2.46 2.39 13.56
N LYS A 24 -2.22 3.52 12.88
CA LYS A 24 -2.12 3.55 11.42
C LYS A 24 -0.80 2.94 10.99
N HIS A 25 -0.87 1.96 10.11
CA HIS A 25 0.29 1.32 9.52
C HIS A 25 0.38 1.66 8.03
N HIS A 26 1.55 2.16 7.60
CA HIS A 26 1.86 2.32 6.19
C HIS A 26 2.29 0.96 5.65
N ILE A 27 1.50 0.37 4.77
CA ILE A 27 1.75 -0.99 4.25
C ILE A 27 3.05 -1.00 3.45
N VAL A 28 3.22 -0.10 2.48
CA VAL A 28 4.54 0.23 1.94
C VAL A 28 5.11 1.26 2.90
N PHE A 29 6.18 0.92 3.60
CA PHE A 29 6.73 1.77 4.65
C PHE A 29 7.22 3.11 4.09
N ARG A 30 7.17 4.15 4.91
CA ARG A 30 7.71 5.46 4.52
C ARG A 30 9.17 5.37 4.08
N SER A 31 9.97 4.56 4.76
CA SER A 31 11.38 4.30 4.40
C SER A 31 11.54 3.58 3.05
N GLN A 32 10.48 2.93 2.58
CA GLN A 32 10.45 2.25 1.28
C GLN A 32 9.78 3.09 0.20
N GLY A 33 9.46 4.33 0.51
CA GLY A 33 8.82 5.26 -0.42
C GLY A 33 7.30 5.33 -0.33
N GLY A 34 6.70 4.69 0.66
CA GLY A 34 5.27 4.75 0.90
C GLY A 34 4.81 6.12 1.39
N CYS A 35 3.56 6.44 1.14
CA CYS A 35 2.94 7.69 1.59
C CYS A 35 1.47 7.47 1.92
N ASP A 36 0.79 8.54 2.33
CA ASP A 36 -0.58 8.47 2.80
C ASP A 36 -1.55 8.47 1.61
N PHE A 37 -1.81 7.28 1.06
CA PHE A 37 -2.90 7.11 0.11
C PHE A 37 -3.79 5.96 0.58
N TYR A 38 -5.05 5.99 0.18
CA TYR A 38 -6.09 5.14 0.75
C TYR A 38 -5.69 3.66 0.84
N TYR A 39 -5.20 3.09 -0.26
CA TYR A 39 -4.87 1.67 -0.31
C TYR A 39 -3.63 1.28 0.49
N ASN A 40 -2.79 2.25 0.85
CA ASN A 40 -1.55 2.01 1.59
C ASN A 40 -1.73 2.04 3.11
N MET A 41 -2.94 2.32 3.60
CA MET A 41 -3.18 2.51 5.03
C MET A 41 -4.04 1.39 5.59
N ILE A 42 -3.64 0.87 6.74
CA ILE A 42 -4.47 -0.05 7.53
C ILE A 42 -4.31 0.32 9.00
N GLU A 43 -5.40 0.22 9.76
CA GLU A 43 -5.34 0.40 11.20
C GLU A 43 -5.22 -0.95 11.90
N LEU A 44 -4.24 -1.08 12.78
CA LEU A 44 -3.94 -2.31 13.50
C LEU A 44 -3.87 -2.04 15.00
N PRO A 45 -4.38 -2.96 15.85
CA PRO A 45 -4.15 -2.85 17.29
C PRO A 45 -2.66 -2.88 17.59
N THR A 46 -2.20 -2.13 18.60
CA THR A 46 -0.80 -2.09 18.99
C THR A 46 -0.22 -3.49 19.20
N GLY A 47 -0.97 -4.38 19.85
CA GLY A 47 -0.52 -5.74 20.13
C GLY A 47 -0.18 -6.54 18.87
N LEU A 48 -0.96 -6.38 17.80
CA LEU A 48 -0.67 -7.00 16.51
C LEU A 48 0.42 -6.24 15.77
N HIS A 49 0.32 -4.92 15.70
CA HIS A 49 1.24 -4.07 14.93
C HIS A 49 2.69 -4.26 15.37
N LYS A 50 2.92 -4.35 16.68
CA LYS A 50 4.26 -4.54 17.27
C LYS A 50 4.57 -5.99 17.63
N GLY A 51 3.62 -6.90 17.42
CA GLY A 51 3.76 -8.30 17.79
C GLY A 51 4.50 -9.13 16.76
N ARG A 52 4.76 -10.39 17.12
CA ARG A 52 5.55 -11.32 16.30
C ARG A 52 4.92 -11.62 14.94
N ARG A 53 3.58 -11.61 14.86
CA ARG A 53 2.86 -11.84 13.60
C ARG A 53 2.49 -10.55 12.89
N GLY A 54 2.89 -9.41 13.43
CA GLY A 54 2.68 -8.11 12.80
C GLY A 54 3.62 -7.87 11.63
N PRO A 55 3.32 -6.84 10.80
CA PRO A 55 4.07 -6.62 9.56
C PRO A 55 5.53 -6.22 9.76
N HIS A 56 5.89 -5.67 10.91
CA HIS A 56 7.29 -5.30 11.19
C HIS A 56 8.16 -6.49 11.60
N MET A 57 7.55 -7.55 12.13
CA MET A 57 8.26 -8.72 12.65
C MET A 57 8.06 -9.97 11.81
N CYS A 58 7.03 -10.02 10.99
CA CYS A 58 6.66 -11.20 10.21
C CYS A 58 6.63 -10.86 8.73
N ARG A 59 7.59 -11.43 7.99
CA ARG A 59 7.70 -11.18 6.55
C ARG A 59 6.44 -11.60 5.78
N GLU A 60 5.85 -12.74 6.13
CA GLU A 60 4.67 -13.25 5.46
C GLU A 60 3.48 -12.29 5.62
N THR A 61 3.32 -11.72 6.79
CA THR A 61 2.29 -10.71 7.05
C THR A 61 2.55 -9.43 6.26
N ASP A 62 3.79 -8.96 6.26
CA ASP A 62 4.19 -7.78 5.49
C ASP A 62 3.93 -7.96 4.00
N VAL A 63 4.36 -9.08 3.43
CA VAL A 63 4.16 -9.38 2.01
C VAL A 63 2.68 -9.54 1.67
N PHE A 64 1.91 -10.19 2.55
CA PHE A 64 0.46 -10.32 2.36
C PHE A 64 -0.21 -8.95 2.21
N LEU A 65 0.11 -8.03 3.11
CA LEU A 65 -0.44 -6.67 3.07
C LEU A 65 0.00 -5.92 1.81
N LYS A 66 1.27 -6.01 1.44
CA LYS A 66 1.81 -5.34 0.24
C LYS A 66 1.19 -5.88 -1.04
N ARG A 67 0.98 -7.18 -1.14
CA ARG A 67 0.25 -7.78 -2.27
C ARG A 67 -1.18 -7.28 -2.35
N GLY A 68 -1.83 -7.06 -1.21
CA GLY A 68 -3.16 -6.48 -1.17
C GLY A 68 -3.21 -5.08 -1.75
N VAL A 69 -2.25 -4.22 -1.40
CA VAL A 69 -2.13 -2.88 -2.00
C VAL A 69 -1.90 -2.98 -3.50
N GLN A 70 -0.98 -3.84 -3.91
CA GLN A 70 -0.64 -4.04 -5.31
C GLN A 70 -1.85 -4.48 -6.13
N GLU A 71 -2.60 -5.45 -5.65
CA GLU A 71 -3.83 -5.91 -6.31
C GLU A 71 -4.88 -4.81 -6.42
N ALA A 72 -5.07 -4.04 -5.34
CA ALA A 72 -6.02 -2.93 -5.34
C ALA A 72 -5.63 -1.87 -6.37
N LEU A 73 -4.36 -1.55 -6.48
CA LEU A 73 -3.87 -0.59 -7.47
C LEU A 73 -4.08 -1.11 -8.91
N PHE A 74 -3.78 -2.37 -9.16
CA PHE A 74 -4.02 -2.96 -10.48
C PHE A 74 -5.51 -2.96 -10.84
N ASP A 75 -6.38 -3.26 -9.90
CA ASP A 75 -7.83 -3.23 -10.11
C ASP A 75 -8.29 -1.82 -10.44
N GLU A 76 -7.79 -0.80 -9.75
CA GLU A 76 -8.15 0.59 -9.99
C GLU A 76 -7.62 1.11 -11.33
N LEU A 77 -6.38 0.78 -11.67
CA LEU A 77 -5.76 1.27 -12.89
C LEU A 77 -6.26 0.55 -14.16
N GLY A 78 -6.70 -0.68 -14.03
CA GLY A 78 -7.15 -1.45 -15.18
C GLY A 78 -6.00 -1.81 -16.12
N THR A 79 -6.30 -1.97 -17.42
CA THR A 79 -5.34 -2.46 -18.42
C THR A 79 -4.83 -1.36 -19.36
N GLU A 80 -5.49 -0.22 -19.40
CA GLU A 80 -5.14 0.86 -20.32
C GLU A 80 -4.09 1.80 -19.71
N ARG A 81 -3.24 2.34 -20.58
CA ARG A 81 -2.30 3.41 -20.17
C ARG A 81 -3.07 4.64 -19.69
N LYS A 82 -2.55 5.26 -18.63
CA LYS A 82 -3.17 6.44 -18.03
C LYS A 82 -2.14 7.53 -17.79
N THR A 83 -2.61 8.78 -17.73
CA THR A 83 -1.76 9.92 -17.37
C THR A 83 -1.43 9.89 -15.89
N ALA A 84 -0.40 10.64 -15.49
CA ALA A 84 -0.04 10.76 -14.08
C ALA A 84 -1.22 11.29 -13.24
N GLU A 85 -1.96 12.26 -13.76
CA GLU A 85 -3.11 12.86 -13.09
C GLU A 85 -4.20 11.82 -12.81
N GLU A 86 -4.51 10.99 -13.81
CA GLU A 86 -5.49 9.92 -13.65
C GLU A 86 -5.05 8.88 -12.61
N ILE A 87 -3.78 8.49 -12.66
CA ILE A 87 -3.21 7.49 -11.74
C ILE A 87 -3.23 8.02 -10.31
N VAL A 88 -2.75 9.24 -10.08
CA VAL A 88 -2.71 9.82 -8.74
C VAL A 88 -4.12 9.97 -8.18
N HIS A 89 -5.08 10.39 -9.00
CA HIS A 89 -6.48 10.48 -8.59
C HIS A 89 -7.02 9.13 -8.14
N LEU A 90 -6.73 8.07 -8.89
CA LEU A 90 -7.18 6.71 -8.57
C LEU A 90 -6.53 6.14 -7.31
N CYS A 91 -5.33 6.60 -6.94
CA CYS A 91 -4.68 6.20 -5.70
C CYS A 91 -5.34 6.78 -4.45
N CYS A 92 -6.16 7.81 -4.60
CA CYS A 92 -6.82 8.50 -3.49
C CYS A 92 -5.82 8.99 -2.43
N PRO A 93 -4.94 9.95 -2.76
CA PRO A 93 -4.02 10.51 -1.78
C PRO A 93 -4.81 11.22 -0.67
N MET A 94 -4.35 11.07 0.57
CA MET A 94 -5.05 11.57 1.75
C MET A 94 -4.69 13.01 2.09
N ASN A 95 -3.63 13.54 1.49
CA ASN A 95 -3.18 14.91 1.71
C ASN A 95 -2.32 15.38 0.54
N ARG A 96 -2.07 16.69 0.51
CA ARG A 96 -1.32 17.32 -0.58
C ARG A 96 0.13 16.85 -0.67
N ARG A 97 0.75 16.58 0.48
CA ARG A 97 2.14 16.10 0.55
C ARG A 97 2.27 14.72 -0.11
N SER A 98 1.34 13.84 0.17
CA SER A 98 1.30 12.50 -0.42
C SER A 98 0.95 12.55 -1.90
N GLU A 99 0.04 13.44 -2.31
CA GLU A 99 -0.27 13.66 -3.72
C GLU A 99 1.00 14.04 -4.50
N LYS A 100 1.77 15.00 -4.01
CA LYS A 100 3.05 15.40 -4.62
C LYS A 100 4.05 14.24 -4.68
N LYS A 101 4.08 13.43 -3.64
CA LYS A 101 4.99 12.28 -3.56
C LYS A 101 4.64 11.22 -4.59
N LEU A 102 3.35 10.99 -4.83
CA LEU A 102 2.90 10.06 -5.88
C LEU A 102 3.31 10.55 -7.27
N TYR A 103 3.12 11.83 -7.57
CA TYR A 103 3.62 12.41 -8.83
C TYR A 103 5.12 12.20 -8.99
N LYS A 104 5.89 12.47 -7.94
CA LYS A 104 7.34 12.28 -7.96
C LYS A 104 7.74 10.83 -8.20
N ARG A 105 7.02 9.88 -7.62
CA ARG A 105 7.26 8.45 -7.86
C ARG A 105 7.06 8.10 -9.33
N LEU A 106 6.01 8.62 -9.95
CA LEU A 106 5.73 8.36 -11.36
C LEU A 106 6.79 8.95 -12.30
N GLU A 107 7.50 10.01 -11.90
CA GLU A 107 8.58 10.57 -12.71
C GLU A 107 9.69 9.57 -13.01
N SER A 108 9.91 8.58 -12.14
CA SER A 108 10.93 7.56 -12.32
C SER A 108 10.47 6.41 -13.22
N ALA A 109 9.18 6.34 -13.55
CA ALA A 109 8.61 5.29 -14.37
C ALA A 109 8.67 5.65 -15.85
N LYS A 110 8.73 4.62 -16.68
CA LYS A 110 8.68 4.80 -18.14
C LYS A 110 7.28 5.28 -18.56
N ASN A 111 7.24 6.27 -19.44
CA ASN A 111 5.97 6.74 -20.01
C ASN A 111 6.01 6.66 -21.54
N TYR A 112 4.82 6.69 -22.13
CA TYR A 112 4.60 6.61 -23.57
C TYR A 112 3.69 7.79 -23.96
N GLY A 113 4.32 8.90 -24.35
CA GLY A 113 3.58 10.10 -24.69
C GLY A 113 2.84 10.73 -23.50
N GLY A 114 3.42 10.64 -22.30
CA GLY A 114 2.81 11.15 -21.07
C GLY A 114 1.86 10.20 -20.37
N LYS A 115 1.74 8.96 -20.87
CA LYS A 115 0.92 7.92 -20.25
C LYS A 115 1.78 6.76 -19.79
N TYR A 116 1.34 6.05 -18.76
CA TYR A 116 2.08 4.98 -18.11
C TYR A 116 1.35 3.65 -18.25
N GLU A 117 2.12 2.58 -18.47
CA GLU A 117 1.59 1.23 -18.35
C GLU A 117 1.22 0.96 -16.90
N PRO A 118 0.12 0.24 -16.64
CA PRO A 118 -0.28 -0.07 -15.26
C PRO A 118 0.82 -0.71 -14.44
N GLU A 119 1.55 -1.69 -14.98
CA GLU A 119 2.62 -2.37 -14.26
C GLU A 119 3.73 -1.40 -13.83
N ASP A 120 4.16 -0.51 -14.74
CA ASP A 120 5.20 0.47 -14.43
C ASP A 120 4.75 1.48 -13.39
N ALA A 121 3.49 1.91 -13.47
CA ALA A 121 2.89 2.83 -12.50
C ALA A 121 2.78 2.19 -11.12
N VAL A 122 2.25 0.97 -11.04
CA VAL A 122 2.10 0.25 -9.77
C VAL A 122 3.48 0.01 -9.13
N ARG A 123 4.46 -0.44 -9.91
CA ARG A 123 5.82 -0.63 -9.40
C ARG A 123 6.37 0.64 -8.80
N ALA A 124 6.22 1.78 -9.48
CA ALA A 124 6.70 3.07 -8.98
C ALA A 124 6.02 3.47 -7.68
N ILE A 125 4.70 3.32 -7.60
CA ILE A 125 3.90 3.64 -6.41
C ILE A 125 4.25 2.72 -5.24
N MET A 126 4.55 1.46 -5.52
CA MET A 126 4.95 0.48 -4.51
C MET A 126 6.38 0.69 -3.99
N GLY A 127 7.08 1.71 -4.47
CA GLY A 127 8.43 2.01 -4.01
C GLY A 127 9.54 1.42 -4.89
N GLY A 128 9.21 1.02 -6.10
CA GLY A 128 10.17 0.54 -7.11
C GLY A 128 10.21 -0.97 -7.28
N LYS A 129 9.30 -1.70 -6.63
CA LYS A 129 9.32 -3.16 -6.65
C LYS A 129 7.89 -3.71 -6.59
N LEU A 130 7.65 -4.83 -7.25
CA LEU A 130 6.43 -5.63 -7.11
C LEU A 130 6.65 -6.81 -6.14
N TYR A 131 5.57 -7.24 -5.54
CA TYR A 131 5.60 -8.29 -4.50
C TYR A 131 4.92 -9.58 -4.94
#